data_5a5da891732c967b5763d6f4a84cf3e9
#
_entry.id   5a5da891732c967b5763d6f4a84cf3e9
#
_cell.length_a   1.000
_cell.length_b   1.000
_cell.length_c   1.000
_cell.angle_alpha   90.00
_cell.angle_beta   90.00
_cell.angle_gamma   90.00
#
_symmetry.space_group_name_H-M   'P 1'
#
loop_
_entity.id
_entity.type
_entity.pdbx_description
1 polymer ?
#
loop_
_entity_poly.entity_id
_entity_poly.type
_entity_poly.pdbx_seq_one_letter_code
_entity_poly.pdbx_strand_id
1 'polypeptide(L)'
;MYLNRVHRTFPKLKKIITRPQSQAALAEQNEYTETPEYPPILDMSLKARKLRERETLYQKIKEINTVEEKQIALNMPRYYGWKCVMFNETRNPYNTMPLVQYYTRSHFIPVDKLPDYYNDTEEAAKLVVQEIKALVEEAIVIENEGIDRDFPVTNESSIESQKTNALAQSIVKQINRIITNNLTDKLDHILSSQVDIEPRHEAFWFVGGVDPPLEVVRWRKQYPWLKDTYDDPIDRPVQYIGTPMLTLRGKLPLKPIIPYSEAENPEFKVPQFTHTPKTVGYFETHRHGTNIPGYWPGDYDEFGLVSYHGRGHIRGESFGDQDNLEALHCQAMKASFGWLLAQANYQGFTTYNDLTYPLVTQTVVTNGQLWSLYAYQLNTIEMHNDKFDSNPKNNVCFGTKPFKLYDTIENGKVQGLNEEVLKMLVKFYLNTPEERDHDMKPYLGKEEQVVADIEDDNRRSWLEARYKHLVANRPKHFLLPEVYLWEKIYKIRFNTRFFEAKRRPFEKNVNPFNRRLDDHLPPYIPKVLRQYPRSKKKFETTYYPKV
;
A
#
# COMPACT_ATOMS: atom_id res chain seq x y z
N MET A 1 6.17 -8.24 -26.83
CA MET A 1 6.42 -9.57 -26.26
C MET A 1 7.40 -9.41 -25.10
N TYR A 2 6.88 -9.08 -23.92
CA TYR A 2 7.67 -8.74 -22.74
C TYR A 2 7.19 -9.55 -21.60
N LEU A 3 7.70 -10.73 -21.56
CA LEU A 3 7.75 -11.46 -20.32
C LEU A 3 8.97 -10.97 -19.59
N ASN A 4 8.69 -10.03 -18.76
CA ASN A 4 9.61 -9.74 -17.69
C ASN A 4 9.93 -11.07 -17.04
N ARG A 5 11.16 -11.33 -16.84
CA ARG A 5 11.67 -12.37 -15.96
C ARG A 5 11.24 -12.14 -14.51
N VAL A 6 10.15 -11.46 -14.38
CA VAL A 6 9.60 -11.04 -13.17
C VAL A 6 8.86 -12.20 -12.64
N HIS A 7 8.97 -12.84 -11.74
CA HIS A 7 8.19 -13.86 -11.05
C HIS A 7 7.69 -14.99 -11.92
N ARG A 8 8.53 -15.95 -12.03
CA ARG A 8 8.05 -17.30 -12.23
C ARG A 8 7.40 -17.72 -10.93
N THR A 9 6.09 -17.81 -10.94
CA THR A 9 5.34 -18.51 -9.90
C THR A 9 5.86 -19.92 -9.85
N PHE A 10 6.26 -20.34 -8.66
CA PHE A 10 6.62 -21.72 -8.43
C PHE A 10 5.33 -22.48 -8.18
N PRO A 11 5.12 -23.63 -8.80
CA PRO A 11 4.02 -24.50 -8.44
C PRO A 11 4.15 -24.92 -6.98
N LYS A 12 3.00 -25.17 -6.35
CA LYS A 12 2.92 -25.67 -4.97
C LYS A 12 3.98 -26.76 -4.74
N LEU A 13 4.81 -26.58 -3.74
CA LEU A 13 5.70 -27.62 -3.25
C LEU A 13 4.84 -28.85 -2.95
N LYS A 14 4.86 -29.84 -3.81
CA LYS A 14 4.42 -31.16 -3.40
C LYS A 14 5.25 -31.51 -2.17
N LYS A 15 4.57 -31.80 -1.04
CA LYS A 15 5.21 -32.30 0.16
C LYS A 15 6.34 -33.23 -0.24
N ILE A 16 7.54 -32.87 0.17
CA ILE A 16 8.65 -33.81 0.12
C ILE A 16 8.19 -34.95 1.02
N ILE A 17 7.83 -36.08 0.40
CA ILE A 17 7.57 -37.30 1.13
C ILE A 17 8.93 -37.69 1.67
N THR A 18 9.20 -37.33 2.92
CA THR A 18 10.26 -37.96 3.69
C THR A 18 9.86 -39.42 3.78
N ARG A 19 10.61 -40.28 3.10
CA ARG A 19 10.48 -41.74 3.29
C ARG A 19 10.60 -41.98 4.80
N PRO A 20 9.68 -42.73 5.41
CA PRO A 20 9.87 -43.12 6.78
C PRO A 20 11.23 -43.83 6.88
N GLN A 21 12.05 -43.40 7.80
CA GLN A 21 13.25 -44.14 8.17
C GLN A 21 12.80 -45.53 8.61
N SER A 22 13.15 -46.54 7.83
CA SER A 22 13.02 -47.91 8.27
C SER A 22 13.80 -48.05 9.58
N GLN A 23 13.14 -48.50 10.64
CA GLN A 23 13.80 -48.94 11.85
C GLN A 23 14.85 -49.94 11.44
N ALA A 24 16.11 -49.50 11.41
CA ALA A 24 17.23 -50.43 11.29
C ALA A 24 17.30 -51.23 12.56
N ALA A 25 17.26 -52.56 12.43
CA ALA A 25 17.50 -53.50 13.48
C ALA A 25 18.81 -53.18 14.18
N LEU A 26 18.83 -53.34 15.51
CA LEU A 26 20.01 -53.29 16.35
C LEU A 26 21.10 -54.21 15.76
N ALA A 27 22.02 -53.62 15.03
CA ALA A 27 23.24 -54.30 14.59
C ALA A 27 24.34 -53.96 15.60
N GLU A 28 25.06 -54.99 15.98
CA GLU A 28 26.18 -54.99 16.93
C GLU A 28 27.14 -53.82 16.66
N GLN A 29 27.57 -53.18 17.75
CA GLN A 29 28.57 -52.11 17.72
C GLN A 29 29.90 -52.63 17.16
N ASN A 30 30.12 -52.45 15.91
CA ASN A 30 31.45 -52.50 15.33
C ASN A 30 32.05 -51.09 15.37
N GLU A 31 33.22 -50.97 15.94
CA GLU A 31 34.00 -49.75 16.20
C GLU A 31 34.35 -48.92 14.94
N TYR A 32 33.74 -49.18 13.83
CA TYR A 32 34.02 -48.51 12.52
C TYR A 32 32.80 -48.00 11.77
N THR A 33 31.71 -47.69 12.46
CA THR A 33 30.53 -47.14 11.75
C THR A 33 30.15 -45.76 12.27
N GLU A 34 30.99 -44.79 12.05
CA GLU A 34 30.47 -43.45 11.76
C GLU A 34 29.75 -43.54 10.41
N THR A 35 28.43 -43.53 10.43
CA THR A 35 27.65 -43.41 9.19
C THR A 35 28.05 -42.11 8.52
N PRO A 36 28.66 -42.15 7.33
CA PRO A 36 29.09 -40.90 6.67
C PRO A 36 27.87 -40.03 6.43
N GLU A 37 27.86 -38.83 7.02
CA GLU A 37 26.87 -37.79 6.72
C GLU A 37 27.14 -37.28 5.32
N TYR A 38 26.35 -37.72 4.35
CA TYR A 38 26.40 -37.19 3.01
C TYR A 38 25.69 -35.83 2.97
N PRO A 39 26.29 -34.82 2.33
CA PRO A 39 25.61 -33.58 2.12
C PRO A 39 24.30 -33.82 1.32
N PRO A 40 23.23 -33.07 1.62
CA PRO A 40 21.94 -33.27 0.97
C PRO A 40 22.08 -33.15 -0.55
N ILE A 41 21.46 -34.09 -1.28
CA ILE A 41 21.45 -34.07 -2.73
C ILE A 41 20.68 -32.82 -3.17
N LEU A 42 21.40 -31.86 -3.73
CA LEU A 42 20.80 -30.63 -4.22
C LEU A 42 20.11 -30.86 -5.56
N ASP A 43 18.81 -30.58 -5.62
CA ASP A 43 18.09 -30.50 -6.88
C ASP A 43 18.64 -29.34 -7.72
N MET A 44 19.27 -29.65 -8.84
CA MET A 44 19.86 -28.69 -9.76
C MET A 44 18.89 -28.24 -10.86
N SER A 45 17.63 -28.65 -10.79
CA SER A 45 16.60 -28.17 -11.70
C SER A 45 16.50 -26.65 -11.69
N LEU A 46 16.10 -26.09 -12.82
CA LEU A 46 15.90 -24.64 -12.96
C LEU A 46 14.93 -24.09 -11.89
N LYS A 47 13.94 -24.91 -11.54
CA LYS A 47 12.93 -24.58 -10.54
C LYS A 47 13.53 -24.50 -9.13
N ALA A 48 14.28 -25.50 -8.73
CA ALA A 48 14.93 -25.54 -7.41
C ALA A 48 16.00 -24.45 -7.26
N ARG A 49 16.76 -24.16 -8.30
CA ARG A 49 17.73 -23.05 -8.30
C ARG A 49 17.05 -21.70 -8.07
N LYS A 50 15.92 -21.46 -8.74
CA LYS A 50 15.17 -20.20 -8.56
C LYS A 50 14.51 -20.08 -7.20
N LEU A 51 14.06 -21.20 -6.65
CA LEU A 51 13.54 -21.20 -5.29
C LEU A 51 14.63 -20.79 -4.29
N ARG A 52 15.82 -21.38 -4.40
CA ARG A 52 16.97 -21.03 -3.54
C ARG A 52 17.40 -19.57 -3.73
N GLU A 53 17.47 -19.08 -4.98
CA GLU A 53 17.76 -17.66 -5.25
C GLU A 53 16.74 -16.73 -4.55
N ARG A 54 15.48 -17.12 -4.54
CA ARG A 54 14.41 -16.38 -3.88
C ARG A 54 14.55 -16.43 -2.35
N GLU A 55 14.78 -17.61 -1.79
CA GLU A 55 15.01 -17.78 -0.36
C GLU A 55 16.23 -16.98 0.13
N THR A 56 17.31 -17.01 -0.64
CA THR A 56 18.51 -16.20 -0.34
C THR A 56 18.19 -14.69 -0.36
N LEU A 57 17.36 -14.24 -1.31
CA LEU A 57 16.94 -12.84 -1.35
C LEU A 57 16.10 -12.48 -0.14
N TYR A 58 15.21 -13.35 0.29
CA TYR A 58 14.39 -13.14 1.49
C TYR A 58 15.23 -13.02 2.74
N GLN A 59 16.20 -13.92 2.91
CA GLN A 59 17.12 -13.86 4.03
C GLN A 59 17.92 -12.56 4.06
N LYS A 60 18.45 -12.14 2.93
CA LYS A 60 19.17 -10.86 2.81
C LYS A 60 18.31 -9.66 3.21
N ILE A 61 17.03 -9.66 2.83
CA ILE A 61 16.10 -8.58 3.24
C ILE A 61 15.84 -8.64 4.76
N LYS A 62 15.72 -9.85 5.33
CA LYS A 62 15.52 -10.01 6.77
C LYS A 62 16.73 -9.56 7.60
N GLU A 63 17.93 -9.75 7.08
CA GLU A 63 19.19 -9.41 7.74
C GLU A 63 19.48 -7.90 7.76
N ILE A 64 18.75 -7.11 7.00
CA ILE A 64 18.91 -5.65 7.01
C ILE A 64 18.34 -5.09 8.31
N ASN A 65 19.16 -4.40 9.08
CA ASN A 65 18.80 -3.90 10.41
C ASN A 65 18.30 -2.45 10.43
N THR A 66 18.65 -1.66 9.42
CA THR A 66 18.24 -0.24 9.37
C THR A 66 16.94 -0.09 8.58
N VAL A 67 16.06 0.80 9.04
CA VAL A 67 14.77 1.10 8.37
C VAL A 67 14.99 1.59 6.96
N GLU A 68 15.93 2.52 6.80
CA GLU A 68 16.26 3.17 5.53
C GLU A 68 16.73 2.17 4.49
N GLU A 69 17.71 1.33 4.83
CA GLU A 69 18.23 0.33 3.91
C GLU A 69 17.18 -0.71 3.52
N LYS A 70 16.37 -1.13 4.49
CA LYS A 70 15.30 -2.09 4.23
C LYS A 70 14.27 -1.50 3.28
N GLN A 71 13.87 -0.25 3.49
CA GLN A 71 12.95 0.45 2.60
C GLN A 71 13.54 0.63 1.21
N ILE A 72 14.81 0.97 1.11
CA ILE A 72 15.50 1.02 -0.18
C ILE A 72 15.51 -0.34 -0.87
N ALA A 73 15.82 -1.41 -0.15
CA ALA A 73 15.84 -2.76 -0.71
C ALA A 73 14.46 -3.22 -1.23
N LEU A 74 13.39 -2.85 -0.53
CA LEU A 74 12.02 -3.20 -0.88
C LEU A 74 11.45 -2.32 -2.00
N ASN A 75 11.73 -1.02 -1.96
CA ASN A 75 11.03 0.00 -2.74
C ASN A 75 11.89 0.64 -3.82
N MET A 76 13.16 0.27 -3.94
CA MET A 76 14.04 0.85 -4.95
C MET A 76 13.40 0.78 -6.34
N PRO A 77 13.21 1.89 -7.02
CA PRO A 77 12.65 1.91 -8.36
C PRO A 77 13.47 1.05 -9.30
N ARG A 78 12.81 0.17 -10.02
CA ARG A 78 13.44 -0.69 -11.02
C ARG A 78 13.21 -0.11 -12.40
N TYR A 79 14.21 -0.18 -13.24
CA TYR A 79 14.15 0.40 -14.59
C TYR A 79 13.02 -0.15 -15.45
N TYR A 80 12.69 -1.40 -15.30
CA TYR A 80 11.61 -2.03 -16.05
C TYR A 80 10.26 -1.96 -15.35
N GLY A 81 10.23 -1.59 -14.07
CA GLY A 81 9.02 -1.54 -13.25
C GLY A 81 8.23 -2.86 -13.25
N TRP A 82 7.12 -2.85 -12.58
CA TRP A 82 6.16 -3.94 -12.53
C TRP A 82 4.91 -3.55 -13.31
N LYS A 83 4.33 -4.47 -14.05
CA LYS A 83 3.01 -4.27 -14.65
C LYS A 83 1.97 -4.55 -13.59
N CYS A 84 1.63 -3.53 -12.82
CA CYS A 84 0.75 -3.61 -11.67
C CYS A 84 -0.70 -3.35 -12.04
N VAL A 85 -1.59 -4.03 -11.35
CA VAL A 85 -3.00 -3.62 -11.22
C VAL A 85 -3.04 -2.34 -10.41
N MET A 86 -3.75 -1.33 -10.90
CA MET A 86 -3.79 -0.02 -10.26
C MET A 86 -5.02 0.12 -9.38
N PHE A 87 -4.77 0.30 -8.09
CA PHE A 87 -5.77 0.67 -7.11
C PHE A 87 -5.64 2.16 -6.83
N ASN A 88 -6.50 2.95 -7.44
CA ASN A 88 -6.58 4.40 -7.22
C ASN A 88 -7.84 4.71 -6.42
N GLU A 89 -7.80 5.77 -5.64
CA GLU A 89 -8.99 6.30 -4.98
C GLU A 89 -9.99 6.89 -5.98
N THR A 90 -9.47 7.48 -7.07
CA THR A 90 -10.26 8.18 -8.07
C THR A 90 -11.06 7.27 -9.00
N ARG A 91 -10.81 5.97 -8.98
CA ARG A 91 -11.47 5.04 -9.87
C ARG A 91 -11.87 3.76 -9.14
N ASN A 92 -13.18 3.62 -8.98
CA ASN A 92 -13.80 2.40 -8.46
C ASN A 92 -14.75 1.89 -9.55
N PRO A 93 -14.34 0.88 -10.33
CA PRO A 93 -15.23 0.26 -11.30
C PRO A 93 -16.42 -0.40 -10.58
N TYR A 94 -17.49 -0.60 -11.33
CA TYR A 94 -18.70 -1.25 -10.85
C TYR A 94 -18.45 -2.72 -10.47
N ASN A 95 -19.17 -3.22 -9.45
CA ASN A 95 -19.16 -4.62 -8.99
C ASN A 95 -17.73 -5.16 -8.70
N THR A 96 -16.95 -4.39 -7.93
CA THR A 96 -15.56 -4.72 -7.65
C THR A 96 -15.29 -5.17 -6.22
N MET A 97 -16.31 -5.20 -5.38
CA MET A 97 -16.20 -5.57 -3.98
C MET A 97 -15.52 -6.95 -3.78
N PRO A 98 -15.91 -8.03 -4.48
CA PRO A 98 -15.28 -9.33 -4.34
C PRO A 98 -13.79 -9.30 -4.72
N LEU A 99 -13.43 -8.55 -5.77
CA LEU A 99 -12.05 -8.37 -6.18
C LEU A 99 -11.25 -7.63 -5.10
N VAL A 100 -11.76 -6.52 -4.58
CA VAL A 100 -11.05 -5.72 -3.57
C VAL A 100 -10.87 -6.54 -2.30
N GLN A 101 -11.90 -7.26 -1.84
CA GLN A 101 -11.79 -8.16 -0.70
C GLN A 101 -10.73 -9.24 -0.91
N TYR A 102 -10.70 -9.88 -2.09
CA TYR A 102 -9.70 -10.89 -2.42
C TYR A 102 -8.29 -10.30 -2.48
N TYR A 103 -8.13 -9.15 -3.13
CA TYR A 103 -6.83 -8.51 -3.36
C TYR A 103 -6.23 -7.85 -2.11
N THR A 104 -7.05 -7.57 -1.11
CA THR A 104 -6.62 -7.08 0.20
C THR A 104 -6.78 -8.13 1.30
N ARG A 105 -7.25 -9.34 0.94
CA ARG A 105 -7.58 -10.42 1.86
C ARG A 105 -8.44 -9.95 3.03
N SER A 106 -9.46 -9.14 2.74
CA SER A 106 -10.27 -8.48 3.74
C SER A 106 -11.68 -9.06 3.82
N HIS A 107 -12.10 -9.41 5.02
CA HIS A 107 -13.50 -9.64 5.33
C HIS A 107 -14.17 -8.31 5.67
N PHE A 108 -15.25 -7.98 4.97
CA PHE A 108 -16.01 -6.75 5.20
C PHE A 108 -17.23 -7.01 6.06
N ILE A 109 -17.38 -6.24 7.14
CA ILE A 109 -18.51 -6.31 8.07
C ILE A 109 -19.25 -4.97 8.00
N PRO A 110 -20.44 -4.95 7.37
CA PRO A 110 -21.29 -3.76 7.39
C PRO A 110 -21.84 -3.55 8.80
N VAL A 111 -21.73 -2.31 9.28
CA VAL A 111 -22.22 -1.93 10.60
C VAL A 111 -23.07 -0.66 10.51
N ASP A 112 -24.10 -0.56 11.32
CA ASP A 112 -24.91 0.66 11.44
C ASP A 112 -24.27 1.69 12.40
N LYS A 113 -23.46 1.22 13.35
CA LYS A 113 -22.68 2.02 14.30
C LYS A 113 -21.27 1.45 14.38
N LEU A 114 -20.36 2.18 15.00
CA LEU A 114 -19.02 1.66 15.25
C LEU A 114 -19.08 0.37 16.08
N PRO A 115 -18.10 -0.55 15.91
CA PRO A 115 -18.01 -1.77 16.70
C PRO A 115 -18.04 -1.55 18.20
N ASP A 116 -18.44 -2.56 18.97
CA ASP A 116 -18.53 -2.51 20.44
C ASP A 116 -17.23 -2.11 21.12
N TYR A 117 -16.11 -2.34 20.46
CA TYR A 117 -14.80 -1.83 20.84
C TYR A 117 -14.78 -0.33 21.20
N TYR A 118 -15.64 0.48 20.59
CA TYR A 118 -15.73 1.93 20.86
C TYR A 118 -16.76 2.31 21.92
N ASN A 119 -17.40 1.36 22.57
CA ASN A 119 -18.47 1.66 23.53
C ASN A 119 -17.95 2.29 24.81
N ASP A 120 -16.73 1.98 25.24
CA ASP A 120 -16.11 2.54 26.45
C ASP A 120 -15.93 4.06 26.36
N THR A 121 -15.88 4.62 25.16
CA THR A 121 -15.73 6.07 24.93
C THR A 121 -17.06 6.82 24.73
N GLU A 122 -18.20 6.16 24.89
CA GLU A 122 -19.54 6.72 24.58
C GLU A 122 -19.86 7.97 25.40
N GLU A 123 -19.66 7.92 26.73
CA GLU A 123 -19.98 9.04 27.60
C GLU A 123 -19.02 10.23 27.42
N ALA A 124 -17.72 9.94 27.24
CA ALA A 124 -16.74 10.97 26.93
C ALA A 124 -17.03 11.64 25.58
N ALA A 125 -17.42 10.86 24.56
CA ALA A 125 -17.79 11.40 23.28
C ALA A 125 -19.00 12.33 23.33
N LYS A 126 -20.02 12.00 24.13
CA LYS A 126 -21.19 12.86 24.33
C LYS A 126 -20.82 14.22 24.93
N LEU A 127 -19.96 14.23 25.95
CA LEU A 127 -19.50 15.47 26.59
C LEU A 127 -18.73 16.34 25.58
N VAL A 128 -17.79 15.76 24.87
CA VAL A 128 -17.01 16.49 23.85
C VAL A 128 -17.92 17.05 22.76
N VAL A 129 -18.88 16.28 22.26
CA VAL A 129 -19.83 16.75 21.23
C VAL A 129 -20.62 17.96 21.70
N GLN A 130 -21.05 17.99 22.97
CA GLN A 130 -21.75 19.15 23.55
C GLN A 130 -20.88 20.42 23.55
N GLU A 131 -19.57 20.27 23.82
CA GLU A 131 -18.61 21.37 23.82
C GLU A 131 -18.30 21.89 22.41
N ILE A 132 -18.20 21.03 21.43
CA ILE A 132 -17.73 21.39 20.07
C ILE A 132 -18.85 21.69 19.07
N LYS A 133 -20.09 21.28 19.34
CA LYS A 133 -21.23 21.37 18.42
C LYS A 133 -21.37 22.75 17.78
N ALA A 134 -21.40 23.80 18.60
CA ALA A 134 -21.59 25.16 18.10
C ALA A 134 -20.44 25.63 17.21
N LEU A 135 -19.19 25.24 17.53
CA LEU A 135 -18.02 25.54 16.72
C LEU A 135 -18.05 24.82 15.37
N VAL A 136 -18.55 23.57 15.36
CA VAL A 136 -18.69 22.80 14.12
C VAL A 136 -19.77 23.39 13.23
N GLU A 137 -20.92 23.80 13.79
CA GLU A 137 -21.99 24.47 13.04
C GLU A 137 -21.47 25.77 12.40
N GLU A 138 -20.76 26.59 13.15
CA GLU A 138 -20.17 27.82 12.66
C GLU A 138 -19.14 27.56 11.55
N ALA A 139 -18.26 26.58 11.74
CA ALA A 139 -17.25 26.19 10.75
C ALA A 139 -17.89 25.71 9.43
N ILE A 140 -18.96 24.91 9.50
CA ILE A 140 -19.69 24.45 8.30
C ILE A 140 -20.26 25.65 7.54
N VAL A 141 -20.85 26.63 8.20
CA VAL A 141 -21.40 27.82 7.56
C VAL A 141 -20.30 28.64 6.88
N ILE A 142 -19.22 28.93 7.60
CA ILE A 142 -18.11 29.75 7.10
C ILE A 142 -17.47 29.11 5.87
N GLU A 143 -17.19 27.80 5.91
CA GLU A 143 -16.54 27.11 4.79
C GLU A 143 -17.44 27.02 3.55
N ASN A 144 -18.75 26.82 3.72
CA ASN A 144 -19.69 26.85 2.61
C ASN A 144 -19.77 28.23 1.97
N GLU A 145 -19.87 29.31 2.75
CA GLU A 145 -19.87 30.67 2.25
C GLU A 145 -18.54 31.05 1.57
N GLY A 146 -17.41 30.57 2.13
CA GLY A 146 -16.08 30.80 1.58
C GLY A 146 -15.93 30.18 0.19
N ILE A 147 -16.30 28.94 0.05
CA ILE A 147 -16.22 28.19 -1.22
C ILE A 147 -17.12 28.82 -2.29
N ASP A 148 -18.28 29.35 -1.96
CA ASP A 148 -19.17 30.00 -2.92
C ASP A 148 -18.58 31.30 -3.49
N ARG A 149 -17.68 31.95 -2.73
CA ARG A 149 -16.92 33.11 -3.24
C ARG A 149 -15.79 32.72 -4.19
N ASP A 150 -15.10 31.61 -3.86
CA ASP A 150 -13.91 31.18 -4.61
C ASP A 150 -14.25 30.47 -5.92
N PHE A 151 -15.41 29.82 -5.99
CA PHE A 151 -15.86 29.08 -7.17
C PHE A 151 -17.10 29.71 -7.76
N PRO A 152 -17.03 30.25 -8.99
CA PRO A 152 -18.20 30.80 -9.67
C PRO A 152 -19.22 29.71 -9.96
N VAL A 153 -20.49 30.08 -9.91
CA VAL A 153 -21.60 29.17 -10.24
C VAL A 153 -21.50 28.82 -11.72
N THR A 154 -21.07 27.60 -12.03
CA THR A 154 -21.00 27.08 -13.39
C THR A 154 -21.67 25.71 -13.46
N ASN A 155 -22.29 25.43 -14.61
CA ASN A 155 -22.94 24.12 -14.85
C ASN A 155 -21.93 23.03 -15.31
N GLU A 156 -20.62 23.29 -15.24
CA GLU A 156 -19.61 22.31 -15.63
C GLU A 156 -19.37 21.29 -14.49
N SER A 157 -19.67 20.04 -14.74
CA SER A 157 -19.52 18.93 -13.78
C SER A 157 -18.10 18.78 -13.22
N SER A 158 -17.08 19.20 -13.96
CA SER A 158 -15.68 19.19 -13.52
C SER A 158 -15.40 20.21 -12.42
N ILE A 159 -15.96 21.42 -12.55
CA ILE A 159 -15.80 22.53 -11.59
C ILE A 159 -16.61 22.25 -10.32
N GLU A 160 -17.83 21.74 -10.46
CA GLU A 160 -18.64 21.32 -9.32
C GLU A 160 -17.95 20.22 -8.49
N SER A 161 -17.26 19.32 -9.17
CA SER A 161 -16.44 18.30 -8.52
C SER A 161 -15.28 18.89 -7.72
N GLN A 162 -14.58 19.85 -8.31
CA GLN A 162 -13.48 20.52 -7.64
C GLN A 162 -13.99 21.32 -6.44
N LYS A 163 -15.10 22.02 -6.60
CA LYS A 163 -15.78 22.75 -5.52
C LYS A 163 -16.14 21.82 -4.35
N THR A 164 -16.79 20.68 -4.64
CA THR A 164 -17.16 19.70 -3.62
C THR A 164 -15.95 19.13 -2.88
N ASN A 165 -14.86 18.84 -3.61
CA ASN A 165 -13.64 18.33 -2.98
C ASN A 165 -12.94 19.40 -2.13
N ALA A 166 -12.88 20.64 -2.59
CA ALA A 166 -12.30 21.75 -1.84
C ALA A 166 -13.09 22.02 -0.56
N LEU A 167 -14.43 22.03 -0.65
CA LEU A 167 -15.32 22.17 0.49
C LEU A 167 -15.12 21.03 1.52
N ALA A 168 -15.10 19.80 1.04
CA ALA A 168 -14.87 18.64 1.90
C ALA A 168 -13.54 18.75 2.64
N GLN A 169 -12.48 19.16 1.93
CA GLN A 169 -11.16 19.33 2.51
C GLN A 169 -11.14 20.45 3.58
N SER A 170 -11.78 21.57 3.30
CA SER A 170 -11.88 22.67 4.26
C SER A 170 -12.65 22.26 5.51
N ILE A 171 -13.81 21.64 5.36
CA ILE A 171 -14.63 21.15 6.48
C ILE A 171 -13.85 20.12 7.30
N VAL A 172 -13.17 19.15 6.67
CA VAL A 172 -12.34 18.16 7.37
C VAL A 172 -11.23 18.83 8.18
N LYS A 173 -10.53 19.81 7.62
CA LYS A 173 -9.48 20.55 8.33
C LYS A 173 -10.03 21.28 9.56
N GLN A 174 -11.19 21.92 9.44
CA GLN A 174 -11.82 22.63 10.55
C GLN A 174 -12.31 21.67 11.64
N ILE A 175 -13.02 20.60 11.26
CA ILE A 175 -13.50 19.61 12.23
C ILE A 175 -12.33 18.96 12.96
N ASN A 176 -11.27 18.55 12.22
CA ASN A 176 -10.07 18.01 12.86
C ASN A 176 -9.47 19.01 13.85
N ARG A 177 -9.33 20.30 13.46
CA ARG A 177 -8.79 21.34 14.34
C ARG A 177 -9.64 21.56 15.58
N ILE A 178 -10.97 21.58 15.43
CA ILE A 178 -11.90 21.76 16.55
C ILE A 178 -11.79 20.59 17.53
N ILE A 179 -11.82 19.36 17.03
CA ILE A 179 -11.73 18.17 17.89
C ILE A 179 -10.36 18.09 18.57
N THR A 180 -9.26 18.27 17.82
CA THR A 180 -7.92 18.19 18.39
C THR A 180 -7.68 19.29 19.43
N ASN A 181 -8.09 20.52 19.17
CA ASN A 181 -7.97 21.62 20.14
C ASN A 181 -8.75 21.35 21.44
N ASN A 182 -9.93 20.73 21.34
CA ASN A 182 -10.72 20.38 22.52
C ASN A 182 -10.12 19.25 23.35
N LEU A 183 -9.38 18.33 22.69
CA LEU A 183 -8.85 17.13 23.31
C LEU A 183 -7.37 17.24 23.72
N THR A 184 -6.65 18.26 23.26
CA THR A 184 -5.20 18.41 23.47
C THR A 184 -4.81 18.48 24.95
N ASP A 185 -5.62 19.09 25.79
CA ASP A 185 -5.41 19.18 27.25
C ASP A 185 -5.91 17.94 28.01
N LYS A 186 -6.71 17.10 27.37
CA LYS A 186 -7.34 15.91 27.95
C LYS A 186 -6.61 14.62 27.62
N LEU A 187 -5.89 14.57 26.47
CA LEU A 187 -5.33 13.35 25.92
C LEU A 187 -3.90 13.57 25.38
N ASP A 188 -2.93 12.96 26.02
CA ASP A 188 -1.50 13.08 25.67
C ASP A 188 -1.19 12.62 24.24
N HIS A 189 -1.88 11.60 23.74
CA HIS A 189 -1.66 11.12 22.37
C HIS A 189 -2.16 12.12 21.32
N ILE A 190 -3.15 12.94 21.62
CA ILE A 190 -3.61 14.02 20.73
C ILE A 190 -2.61 15.20 20.80
N LEU A 191 -2.12 15.54 21.99
CA LEU A 191 -1.12 16.58 22.16
C LEU A 191 0.16 16.29 21.36
N SER A 192 0.59 15.03 21.36
CA SER A 192 1.80 14.59 20.64
C SER A 192 1.56 14.16 19.21
N SER A 193 0.32 14.17 18.70
CA SER A 193 0.00 13.69 17.37
C SER A 193 0.49 14.61 16.26
N GLN A 194 0.87 14.03 15.14
CA GLN A 194 1.23 14.73 13.90
C GLN A 194 0.07 14.74 12.93
N VAL A 195 -0.24 15.94 12.41
CA VAL A 195 -1.25 16.13 11.36
C VAL A 195 -0.56 16.39 10.03
N ASP A 196 -0.83 15.54 9.03
CA ASP A 196 -0.35 15.73 7.67
C ASP A 196 -1.50 16.06 6.73
N ILE A 197 -1.30 17.08 5.90
CA ILE A 197 -2.29 17.53 4.92
C ILE A 197 -1.86 17.05 3.55
N GLU A 198 -2.75 16.33 2.87
CA GLU A 198 -2.54 15.76 1.54
C GLU A 198 -1.25 14.91 1.44
N PRO A 199 -0.95 14.03 2.41
CA PRO A 199 0.20 13.17 2.30
C PRO A 199 0.01 12.20 1.12
N ARG A 200 1.12 11.74 0.58
CA ARG A 200 1.10 10.72 -0.46
C ARG A 200 1.15 9.34 0.15
N HIS A 201 0.16 8.51 -0.14
CA HIS A 201 0.14 7.11 0.24
C HIS A 201 0.37 6.23 -0.99
N GLU A 202 1.31 5.31 -0.89
CA GLU A 202 1.52 4.26 -1.87
C GLU A 202 1.75 2.93 -1.17
N ALA A 203 1.23 1.86 -1.76
CA ALA A 203 1.47 0.52 -1.29
C ALA A 203 1.63 -0.45 -2.47
N PHE A 204 2.54 -1.38 -2.34
CA PHE A 204 2.85 -2.37 -3.36
C PHE A 204 2.89 -3.77 -2.75
N TRP A 205 2.16 -4.70 -3.35
CA TRP A 205 2.12 -6.09 -2.90
C TRP A 205 1.86 -7.05 -4.05
N PHE A 206 1.92 -8.33 -3.73
CA PHE A 206 1.56 -9.40 -4.64
C PHE A 206 0.35 -10.16 -4.12
N VAL A 207 -0.56 -10.52 -5.03
CA VAL A 207 -1.72 -11.35 -4.75
C VAL A 207 -1.59 -12.64 -5.52
N GLY A 208 -1.55 -13.76 -4.80
CA GLY A 208 -1.51 -15.10 -5.37
C GLY A 208 -2.87 -15.65 -5.73
N GLY A 209 -2.89 -16.87 -6.25
CA GLY A 209 -4.13 -17.58 -6.59
C GLY A 209 -4.87 -17.05 -7.81
N VAL A 210 -4.25 -16.18 -8.61
CA VAL A 210 -4.88 -15.57 -9.79
C VAL A 210 -4.58 -16.37 -11.04
N ASP A 211 -5.60 -16.58 -11.88
CA ASP A 211 -5.50 -17.30 -13.15
C ASP A 211 -4.47 -16.64 -14.07
N PRO A 212 -3.57 -17.42 -14.70
CA PRO A 212 -2.56 -16.87 -15.57
C PRO A 212 -3.18 -16.31 -16.86
N PRO A 213 -2.82 -15.07 -17.27
CA PRO A 213 -3.27 -14.54 -18.55
C PRO A 213 -2.84 -15.43 -19.72
N LEU A 214 -3.60 -15.41 -20.80
CA LEU A 214 -3.31 -16.20 -22.01
C LEU A 214 -1.89 -16.01 -22.54
N GLU A 215 -1.31 -14.82 -22.39
CA GLU A 215 0.08 -14.54 -22.76
C GLU A 215 1.08 -15.36 -21.94
N VAL A 216 0.82 -15.51 -20.64
CA VAL A 216 1.63 -16.31 -19.72
C VAL A 216 1.47 -17.79 -20.02
N VAL A 217 0.24 -18.25 -20.24
CA VAL A 217 -0.06 -19.64 -20.62
C VAL A 217 0.66 -20.01 -21.92
N ARG A 218 0.53 -19.18 -22.97
CA ARG A 218 1.20 -19.40 -24.25
C ARG A 218 2.72 -19.43 -24.12
N TRP A 219 3.26 -18.58 -23.29
CA TRP A 219 4.68 -18.55 -23.03
C TRP A 219 5.15 -19.79 -22.27
N ARG A 220 4.45 -20.20 -21.21
CA ARG A 220 4.78 -21.40 -20.43
C ARG A 220 4.76 -22.66 -21.31
N LYS A 221 3.79 -22.78 -22.20
CA LYS A 221 3.67 -23.91 -23.15
C LYS A 221 4.85 -24.05 -24.14
N GLN A 222 5.59 -22.96 -24.39
CA GLN A 222 6.76 -22.99 -25.26
C GLN A 222 7.98 -23.69 -24.62
N TYR A 223 7.96 -23.88 -23.30
CA TYR A 223 9.10 -24.47 -22.60
C TYR A 223 8.73 -25.86 -22.06
N PRO A 224 9.49 -26.90 -22.42
CA PRO A 224 9.19 -28.28 -21.98
C PRO A 224 9.06 -28.46 -20.47
N TRP A 225 9.89 -27.73 -19.70
CA TRP A 225 9.89 -27.79 -18.23
C TRP A 225 8.76 -27.03 -17.54
N LEU A 226 7.95 -26.29 -18.30
CA LEU A 226 6.76 -25.58 -17.81
C LEU A 226 5.47 -26.14 -18.39
N LYS A 227 5.56 -27.21 -19.17
CA LYS A 227 4.42 -27.77 -19.90
C LYS A 227 3.34 -28.32 -18.95
N ASP A 228 3.74 -28.90 -17.84
CA ASP A 228 2.82 -29.50 -16.85
C ASP A 228 2.24 -28.47 -15.87
N THR A 229 2.78 -27.24 -15.86
CA THR A 229 2.42 -26.16 -14.92
C THR A 229 2.03 -24.88 -15.67
N TYR A 230 1.54 -25.01 -16.89
CA TYR A 230 1.25 -23.86 -17.74
C TYR A 230 0.06 -23.03 -17.25
N ASP A 231 -0.86 -23.66 -16.55
CA ASP A 231 -2.08 -23.09 -15.98
C ASP A 231 -2.01 -22.81 -14.46
N ASP A 232 -0.86 -23.13 -13.82
CA ASP A 232 -0.67 -22.82 -12.42
C ASP A 232 -0.93 -21.33 -12.15
N PRO A 233 -1.61 -21.00 -11.02
CA PRO A 233 -1.88 -19.63 -10.62
C PRO A 233 -0.62 -18.76 -10.55
N ILE A 234 -0.80 -17.47 -10.70
CA ILE A 234 0.30 -16.50 -10.67
C ILE A 234 0.13 -15.48 -9.55
N ASP A 235 1.25 -14.85 -9.18
CA ASP A 235 1.25 -13.63 -8.38
C ASP A 235 0.94 -12.43 -9.27
N ARG A 236 -0.03 -11.64 -8.87
CA ARG A 236 -0.34 -10.36 -9.53
C ARG A 236 0.23 -9.21 -8.70
N PRO A 237 1.09 -8.40 -9.28
CA PRO A 237 1.55 -7.18 -8.62
C PRO A 237 0.44 -6.14 -8.63
N VAL A 238 0.23 -5.52 -7.49
CA VAL A 238 -0.74 -4.46 -7.25
C VAL A 238 -0.02 -3.23 -6.75
N GLN A 239 -0.44 -2.06 -7.19
CA GLN A 239 0.03 -0.78 -6.68
C GLN A 239 -1.17 0.07 -6.31
N TYR A 240 -1.27 0.42 -5.04
CA TYR A 240 -2.20 1.44 -4.55
C TYR A 240 -1.53 2.81 -4.60
N ILE A 241 -2.30 3.81 -4.96
CA ILE A 241 -1.91 5.23 -4.90
C ILE A 241 -3.10 6.02 -4.39
N GLY A 242 -2.91 6.71 -3.28
CA GLY A 242 -3.90 7.57 -2.65
C GLY A 242 -3.30 8.88 -2.16
N THR A 243 -4.17 9.87 -2.00
CA THR A 243 -3.83 11.16 -1.41
C THR A 243 -4.98 11.54 -0.49
N PRO A 244 -4.95 11.10 0.78
CA PRO A 244 -5.95 11.51 1.76
C PRO A 244 -5.93 13.03 1.94
N MET A 245 -7.07 13.60 2.29
CA MET A 245 -7.19 15.04 2.59
C MET A 245 -6.38 15.42 3.81
N LEU A 246 -6.37 14.53 4.81
CA LEU A 246 -5.69 14.72 6.07
C LEU A 246 -5.43 13.36 6.71
N THR A 247 -4.29 13.23 7.39
CA THR A 247 -4.01 12.09 8.28
C THR A 247 -3.55 12.57 9.65
N LEU A 248 -3.92 11.82 10.67
CA LEU A 248 -3.46 11.96 12.03
C LEU A 248 -2.60 10.75 12.37
N ARG A 249 -1.39 11.00 12.87
CA ARG A 249 -0.41 9.96 13.23
C ARG A 249 0.05 10.13 14.67
N GLY A 250 0.51 9.05 15.27
CA GLY A 250 1.04 9.03 16.61
C GLY A 250 2.21 8.07 16.77
N LYS A 251 2.82 8.12 17.95
CA LYS A 251 3.99 7.31 18.33
C LYS A 251 3.64 5.85 18.60
N LEU A 252 2.42 5.59 19.02
CA LEU A 252 1.96 4.26 19.43
C LEU A 252 0.82 3.79 18.53
N PRO A 253 0.71 2.46 18.30
CA PRO A 253 -0.36 1.88 17.52
C PRO A 253 -1.68 1.86 18.29
N LEU A 254 -2.79 1.92 17.55
CA LEU A 254 -4.13 1.67 18.10
C LEU A 254 -4.27 0.24 18.61
N LYS A 255 -5.12 0.04 19.61
CA LYS A 255 -5.45 -1.30 20.11
C LYS A 255 -6.08 -2.17 19.01
N PRO A 256 -5.86 -3.49 19.02
CA PRO A 256 -6.60 -4.40 18.15
C PRO A 256 -8.11 -4.29 18.41
N ILE A 257 -8.89 -4.25 17.33
CA ILE A 257 -10.37 -4.25 17.41
C ILE A 257 -10.86 -5.65 17.79
N ILE A 258 -10.22 -6.66 17.20
CA ILE A 258 -10.41 -8.07 17.53
C ILE A 258 -9.09 -8.68 17.97
N PRO A 259 -9.08 -9.66 18.88
CA PRO A 259 -7.87 -10.36 19.26
C PRO A 259 -7.17 -10.97 18.05
N TYR A 260 -5.83 -10.95 18.03
CA TYR A 260 -5.06 -11.48 16.91
C TYR A 260 -5.30 -12.98 16.67
N SER A 261 -5.62 -13.73 17.71
CA SER A 261 -6.02 -15.14 17.63
C SER A 261 -7.32 -15.37 16.85
N GLU A 262 -8.19 -14.37 16.81
CA GLU A 262 -9.43 -14.42 16.04
C GLU A 262 -9.25 -14.07 14.55
N ALA A 263 -8.05 -13.65 14.15
CA ALA A 263 -7.75 -13.39 12.72
C ALA A 263 -7.91 -14.65 11.84
N GLU A 264 -7.88 -15.84 12.46
CA GLU A 264 -8.05 -17.14 11.81
C GLU A 264 -9.49 -17.66 11.88
N ASN A 265 -10.44 -16.85 12.38
CA ASN A 265 -11.84 -17.24 12.49
C ASN A 265 -12.41 -17.63 11.12
N PRO A 266 -12.94 -18.84 10.94
CA PRO A 266 -13.51 -19.32 9.68
C PRO A 266 -14.78 -18.56 9.23
N GLU A 267 -15.37 -17.75 10.11
CA GLU A 267 -16.47 -16.85 9.76
C GLU A 267 -16.01 -15.67 8.91
N PHE A 268 -14.74 -15.28 9.02
CA PHE A 268 -14.16 -14.21 8.21
C PHE A 268 -13.86 -14.72 6.80
N LYS A 269 -14.89 -14.82 5.99
CA LYS A 269 -14.79 -15.31 4.62
C LYS A 269 -14.39 -14.20 3.66
N VAL A 270 -13.42 -14.51 2.81
CA VAL A 270 -13.03 -13.66 1.69
C VAL A 270 -13.52 -14.32 0.40
N PRO A 271 -14.30 -13.61 -0.43
CA PRO A 271 -14.79 -14.16 -1.68
C PRO A 271 -13.61 -14.47 -2.61
N GLN A 272 -13.70 -15.56 -3.36
CA GLN A 272 -12.67 -15.90 -4.34
C GLN A 272 -12.82 -15.03 -5.59
N PHE A 273 -11.71 -14.49 -6.07
CA PHE A 273 -11.65 -13.75 -7.31
C PHE A 273 -10.35 -14.08 -8.06
N THR A 274 -10.36 -15.14 -8.83
CA THR A 274 -9.17 -15.64 -9.55
C THR A 274 -8.96 -14.99 -10.92
N HIS A 275 -10.00 -14.36 -11.46
CA HIS A 275 -9.97 -13.78 -12.80
C HIS A 275 -9.09 -12.54 -12.91
N THR A 276 -8.77 -12.18 -14.15
CA THR A 276 -7.98 -10.96 -14.38
C THR A 276 -8.78 -9.69 -14.00
N PRO A 277 -8.20 -8.76 -13.23
CA PRO A 277 -8.88 -7.52 -12.81
C PRO A 277 -9.39 -6.64 -13.94
N LYS A 278 -8.87 -6.85 -15.15
CA LYS A 278 -9.35 -6.13 -16.34
C LYS A 278 -10.80 -6.44 -16.70
N THR A 279 -11.28 -7.61 -16.34
CA THR A 279 -12.68 -8.02 -16.59
C THR A 279 -13.69 -7.13 -15.90
N VAL A 280 -13.32 -6.56 -14.74
CA VAL A 280 -14.13 -5.65 -13.95
C VAL A 280 -13.69 -4.18 -14.07
N GLY A 281 -12.88 -3.85 -15.09
CA GLY A 281 -12.55 -2.46 -15.42
C GLY A 281 -11.30 -1.88 -14.75
N TYR A 282 -10.53 -2.66 -13.98
CA TYR A 282 -9.23 -2.21 -13.52
C TYR A 282 -8.21 -2.20 -14.65
N PHE A 283 -7.33 -1.21 -14.64
CA PHE A 283 -6.25 -1.12 -15.61
C PHE A 283 -4.90 -1.52 -15.01
N GLU A 284 -3.98 -1.85 -15.88
CA GLU A 284 -2.62 -2.18 -15.50
C GLU A 284 -1.64 -1.20 -16.13
N THR A 285 -0.67 -0.77 -15.34
CA THR A 285 0.43 0.08 -15.81
C THR A 285 1.75 -0.32 -15.17
N HIS A 286 2.86 0.15 -15.73
CA HIS A 286 4.17 -0.10 -15.16
C HIS A 286 4.43 0.86 -14.00
N ARG A 287 4.77 0.29 -12.84
CA ARG A 287 5.12 1.01 -11.62
C ARG A 287 6.38 0.44 -11.00
N HIS A 288 7.04 1.23 -10.17
CA HIS A 288 8.29 0.83 -9.53
C HIS A 288 8.08 -0.09 -8.32
N GLY A 289 6.89 -0.13 -7.78
CA GLY A 289 6.58 -0.95 -6.61
C GLY A 289 7.06 -0.28 -5.31
N THR A 290 6.49 0.87 -4.99
CA THR A 290 6.86 1.69 -3.83
C THR A 290 5.85 1.57 -2.71
N ASN A 291 6.33 1.55 -1.45
CA ASN A 291 5.52 1.67 -0.25
C ASN A 291 5.85 2.99 0.44
N ILE A 292 4.86 3.85 0.60
CA ILE A 292 5.00 5.21 1.09
C ILE A 292 3.81 5.51 2.00
N PRO A 293 3.99 5.56 3.33
CA PRO A 293 2.91 5.83 4.26
C PRO A 293 2.62 7.33 4.48
N GLY A 294 3.27 8.22 3.73
CA GLY A 294 3.07 9.67 3.82
C GLY A 294 4.10 10.41 4.67
N TYR A 295 5.06 9.70 5.23
CA TYR A 295 6.15 10.25 6.05
C TYR A 295 7.47 9.58 5.69
N TRP A 296 8.57 10.10 6.27
CA TRP A 296 9.88 9.54 6.06
C TRP A 296 10.10 8.28 6.90
N PRO A 297 10.88 7.31 6.42
CA PRO A 297 11.35 6.22 7.28
C PRO A 297 12.12 6.77 8.48
N GLY A 298 11.90 6.19 9.65
CA GLY A 298 12.51 6.67 10.90
C GLY A 298 11.85 7.92 11.51
N ASP A 299 10.66 8.31 11.03
CA ASP A 299 9.83 9.34 11.70
C ASP A 299 9.38 8.83 13.08
N TYR A 300 9.27 9.74 14.05
CA TYR A 300 8.84 9.39 15.42
C TYR A 300 7.35 8.99 15.49
N ASP A 301 6.52 9.55 14.60
CA ASP A 301 5.08 9.30 14.57
C ASP A 301 4.75 8.30 13.45
N GLU A 302 5.07 7.02 13.72
CA GLU A 302 5.04 5.96 12.71
C GLU A 302 3.69 5.28 12.53
N PHE A 303 2.73 5.53 13.42
CA PHE A 303 1.44 4.84 13.40
C PHE A 303 0.31 5.75 12.97
N GLY A 304 -0.44 5.33 11.98
CA GLY A 304 -1.63 6.02 11.50
C GLY A 304 -2.81 5.81 12.43
N LEU A 305 -3.40 6.89 12.92
CA LEU A 305 -4.57 6.87 13.77
C LEU A 305 -5.85 7.05 12.96
N VAL A 306 -5.94 8.16 12.22
CA VAL A 306 -7.13 8.50 11.41
C VAL A 306 -6.69 9.02 10.05
N SER A 307 -7.42 8.63 9.00
CA SER A 307 -7.26 9.18 7.66
C SER A 307 -8.59 9.64 7.08
N TYR A 308 -8.56 10.78 6.39
CA TYR A 308 -9.73 11.37 5.75
C TYR A 308 -9.56 11.35 4.23
N HIS A 309 -10.55 10.82 3.54
CA HIS A 309 -10.55 10.65 2.09
C HIS A 309 -11.77 11.30 1.44
N GLY A 310 -11.56 11.88 0.27
CA GLY A 310 -12.62 12.53 -0.49
C GLY A 310 -13.57 11.54 -1.14
N ARG A 311 -14.86 11.75 -0.97
CA ARG A 311 -15.92 10.97 -1.62
C ARG A 311 -16.15 11.36 -3.08
N GLY A 312 -15.75 12.54 -3.51
CA GLY A 312 -16.01 13.08 -4.85
C GLY A 312 -15.43 12.28 -6.00
N HIS A 313 -14.60 11.28 -5.71
CA HIS A 313 -14.01 10.39 -6.71
C HIS A 313 -14.89 9.18 -7.06
N ILE A 314 -15.97 8.96 -6.31
CA ILE A 314 -16.97 7.94 -6.62
C ILE A 314 -17.92 8.53 -7.64
N ARG A 315 -17.40 8.79 -8.82
CA ARG A 315 -18.15 9.27 -9.97
C ARG A 315 -18.05 8.26 -11.08
N GLY A 316 -19.15 7.86 -11.50
CA GLY A 316 -19.41 7.12 -12.69
C GLY A 316 -20.89 7.20 -12.94
N GLU A 317 -21.34 6.79 -14.09
CA GLU A 317 -22.73 6.42 -14.28
C GLU A 317 -23.04 5.40 -13.20
N SER A 318 -23.72 5.82 -12.15
CA SER A 318 -24.09 4.92 -11.07
C SER A 318 -25.30 4.11 -11.54
N PHE A 319 -25.19 2.82 -11.40
CA PHE A 319 -26.29 1.90 -11.68
C PHE A 319 -27.31 1.84 -10.51
N GLY A 320 -27.16 2.69 -9.51
CA GLY A 320 -28.04 2.82 -8.37
C GLY A 320 -27.31 3.10 -7.05
N ASP A 321 -28.07 3.28 -5.98
CA ASP A 321 -27.52 3.60 -4.65
C ASP A 321 -26.66 2.48 -4.07
N GLN A 322 -27.00 1.23 -4.38
CA GLN A 322 -26.25 0.06 -3.94
C GLN A 322 -24.81 0.06 -4.51
N ASP A 323 -24.66 0.44 -5.77
CA ASP A 323 -23.36 0.49 -6.44
C ASP A 323 -22.47 1.60 -5.89
N ASN A 324 -23.08 2.75 -5.57
CA ASN A 324 -22.38 3.85 -4.91
C ASN A 324 -21.89 3.44 -3.51
N LEU A 325 -22.67 2.65 -2.79
CA LEU A 325 -22.30 2.13 -1.48
C LEU A 325 -21.16 1.12 -1.58
N GLU A 326 -21.23 0.21 -2.54
CA GLU A 326 -20.16 -0.77 -2.78
C GLU A 326 -18.85 -0.08 -3.18
N ALA A 327 -18.89 0.90 -4.09
CA ALA A 327 -17.73 1.67 -4.51
C ALA A 327 -17.09 2.44 -3.33
N LEU A 328 -17.92 2.94 -2.41
CA LEU A 328 -17.48 3.60 -1.19
C LEU A 328 -16.72 2.64 -0.27
N HIS A 329 -17.28 1.45 -0.03
CA HIS A 329 -16.62 0.42 0.76
C HIS A 329 -15.31 -0.05 0.13
N CYS A 330 -15.30 -0.23 -1.19
CA CYS A 330 -14.07 -0.55 -1.95
C CYS A 330 -13.00 0.53 -1.81
N GLN A 331 -13.38 1.81 -1.86
CA GLN A 331 -12.44 2.92 -1.66
C GLN A 331 -11.82 2.85 -0.28
N ALA A 332 -12.64 2.75 0.76
CA ALA A 332 -12.17 2.72 2.14
C ALA A 332 -11.26 1.52 2.43
N MET A 333 -11.62 0.31 1.98
CA MET A 333 -10.77 -0.87 2.16
C MET A 333 -9.42 -0.72 1.48
N LYS A 334 -9.39 -0.23 0.22
CA LYS A 334 -8.13 -0.01 -0.49
C LYS A 334 -7.25 1.02 0.22
N ALA A 335 -7.85 2.11 0.70
CA ALA A 335 -7.15 3.17 1.39
C ALA A 335 -6.58 2.69 2.74
N SER A 336 -7.40 2.03 3.55
CA SER A 336 -6.98 1.51 4.86
C SER A 336 -5.89 0.44 4.73
N PHE A 337 -6.12 -0.55 3.85
CA PHE A 337 -5.14 -1.60 3.58
C PHE A 337 -3.83 -1.03 3.07
N GLY A 338 -3.89 -0.14 2.06
CA GLY A 338 -2.70 0.45 1.46
C GLY A 338 -1.88 1.27 2.46
N TRP A 339 -2.54 2.05 3.31
CA TRP A 339 -1.84 2.83 4.33
C TRP A 339 -1.18 1.93 5.37
N LEU A 340 -1.91 0.94 5.91
CA LEU A 340 -1.36 0.01 6.90
C LEU A 340 -0.25 -0.89 6.33
N LEU A 341 -0.38 -1.34 5.08
CA LEU A 341 0.68 -2.10 4.42
C LEU A 341 1.97 -1.28 4.29
N ALA A 342 1.86 -0.01 3.92
CA ALA A 342 3.01 0.87 3.83
C ALA A 342 3.66 1.11 5.21
N GLN A 343 2.85 1.30 6.26
CA GLN A 343 3.33 1.39 7.65
C GLN A 343 4.02 0.09 8.09
N ALA A 344 3.39 -1.06 7.84
CA ALA A 344 3.98 -2.37 8.16
C ALA A 344 5.37 -2.54 7.52
N ASN A 345 5.53 -2.11 6.28
CA ASN A 345 6.84 -2.12 5.63
C ASN A 345 7.86 -1.22 6.34
N TYR A 346 7.43 -0.07 6.86
CA TYR A 346 8.31 0.83 7.64
C TYR A 346 8.66 0.24 9.02
N GLN A 347 7.79 -0.59 9.58
CA GLN A 347 8.09 -1.37 10.79
C GLN A 347 9.00 -2.60 10.52
N GLY A 348 9.43 -2.78 9.27
CA GLY A 348 10.32 -3.86 8.88
C GLY A 348 9.62 -5.15 8.42
N PHE A 349 8.31 -5.20 8.46
CA PHE A 349 7.56 -6.29 7.86
C PHE A 349 7.59 -6.19 6.34
N THR A 350 7.56 -7.34 5.69
CA THR A 350 7.56 -7.44 4.23
C THR A 350 6.54 -8.47 3.79
N THR A 351 6.21 -8.50 2.53
CA THR A 351 5.37 -9.58 1.98
C THR A 351 6.00 -10.97 2.09
N TYR A 352 7.19 -11.08 2.66
CA TYR A 352 7.94 -12.32 2.94
C TYR A 352 8.05 -12.63 4.43
N ASN A 353 7.83 -11.63 5.27
CA ASN A 353 7.75 -11.74 6.73
C ASN A 353 6.39 -11.23 7.14
N ASP A 354 5.48 -12.11 7.49
CA ASP A 354 4.16 -11.70 7.93
C ASP A 354 4.19 -10.90 9.24
N LEU A 355 3.09 -10.26 9.53
CA LEU A 355 2.90 -9.52 10.77
C LEU A 355 2.96 -10.48 11.98
N THR A 356 3.60 -10.02 13.03
CA THR A 356 3.62 -10.71 14.34
C THR A 356 2.56 -10.17 15.28
N TYR A 357 1.95 -9.03 14.94
CA TYR A 357 0.86 -8.36 15.67
C TYR A 357 -0.04 -7.60 14.69
N PRO A 358 -1.29 -7.34 15.03
CA PRO A 358 -2.19 -6.62 14.15
C PRO A 358 -1.91 -5.11 14.19
N LEU A 359 -2.12 -4.45 13.04
CA LEU A 359 -2.14 -3.00 12.91
C LEU A 359 -3.56 -2.52 12.65
N VAL A 360 -3.93 -1.39 13.23
CA VAL A 360 -5.29 -0.82 13.12
C VAL A 360 -5.23 0.61 12.61
N THR A 361 -6.17 0.98 11.78
CA THR A 361 -6.39 2.37 11.38
C THR A 361 -7.88 2.68 11.27
N GLN A 362 -8.20 3.94 11.38
CA GLN A 362 -9.54 4.49 11.27
C GLN A 362 -9.60 5.36 10.02
N THR A 363 -10.55 5.08 9.14
CA THR A 363 -10.68 5.76 7.84
C THR A 363 -12.04 6.41 7.72
N VAL A 364 -12.06 7.66 7.30
CA VAL A 364 -13.28 8.44 7.07
C VAL A 364 -13.34 8.81 5.59
N VAL A 365 -14.47 8.53 4.94
CA VAL A 365 -14.72 8.95 3.55
C VAL A 365 -15.86 9.94 3.53
N THR A 366 -15.59 11.15 3.02
CA THR A 366 -16.56 12.25 3.10
C THR A 366 -16.52 13.17 1.88
N ASN A 367 -17.64 13.84 1.61
CA ASN A 367 -17.72 14.99 0.72
C ASN A 367 -18.04 16.30 1.48
N GLY A 368 -17.87 16.29 2.81
CA GLY A 368 -18.22 17.40 3.69
C GLY A 368 -19.61 17.27 4.31
N GLN A 369 -20.60 16.79 3.57
CA GLN A 369 -21.97 16.57 4.07
C GLN A 369 -22.24 15.11 4.44
N LEU A 370 -21.85 14.17 3.57
CA LEU A 370 -22.00 12.73 3.79
C LEU A 370 -20.72 12.15 4.36
N TRP A 371 -20.83 11.38 5.43
CA TRP A 371 -19.72 10.79 6.18
C TRP A 371 -19.91 9.29 6.34
N SER A 372 -18.86 8.55 6.03
CA SER A 372 -18.79 7.10 6.23
C SER A 372 -17.53 6.77 6.99
N LEU A 373 -17.66 5.96 8.03
CA LEU A 373 -16.58 5.65 8.97
C LEU A 373 -16.20 4.18 8.85
N TYR A 374 -14.90 3.92 8.87
CA TYR A 374 -14.35 2.59 8.74
C TYR A 374 -13.29 2.36 9.80
N ALA A 375 -13.32 1.18 10.40
CA ALA A 375 -12.26 0.71 11.28
C ALA A 375 -11.65 -0.55 10.63
N TYR A 376 -10.36 -0.51 10.38
CA TYR A 376 -9.66 -1.56 9.63
C TYR A 376 -8.54 -2.16 10.47
N GLN A 377 -8.52 -3.49 10.54
CA GLN A 377 -7.45 -4.24 11.19
C GLN A 377 -6.71 -5.10 10.19
N LEU A 378 -5.41 -4.85 10.06
CA LEU A 378 -4.48 -5.59 9.24
C LEU A 378 -3.86 -6.71 10.08
N ASN A 379 -4.18 -7.95 9.75
CA ASN A 379 -3.68 -9.14 10.45
C ASN A 379 -2.61 -9.88 9.65
N THR A 380 -2.61 -9.73 8.33
CA THR A 380 -1.65 -10.39 7.45
C THR A 380 -1.38 -9.59 6.19
N ILE A 381 -0.15 -9.67 5.71
CA ILE A 381 0.32 -9.12 4.42
C ILE A 381 0.92 -10.21 3.53
N GLU A 382 0.90 -11.47 3.98
CA GLU A 382 1.45 -12.61 3.27
C GLU A 382 0.42 -13.19 2.32
N MET A 383 0.43 -12.71 1.08
CA MET A 383 -0.55 -13.03 0.04
C MET A 383 0.06 -13.60 -1.23
N HIS A 384 1.29 -14.07 -1.19
CA HIS A 384 1.93 -14.72 -2.33
C HIS A 384 1.30 -16.09 -2.65
N ASN A 385 1.37 -16.50 -3.90
CA ASN A 385 0.78 -17.73 -4.39
C ASN A 385 1.19 -18.99 -3.61
N ASP A 386 2.44 -19.06 -3.16
CA ASP A 386 2.97 -20.17 -2.35
C ASP A 386 2.45 -20.18 -0.89
N LYS A 387 1.86 -19.10 -0.43
CA LYS A 387 1.32 -18.92 0.92
C LYS A 387 -0.18 -18.65 0.97
N PHE A 388 -0.76 -18.22 -0.13
CA PHE A 388 -2.13 -17.73 -0.19
C PHE A 388 -3.15 -18.74 0.36
N ASP A 389 -3.04 -20.00 -0.03
CA ASP A 389 -3.95 -21.06 0.41
C ASP A 389 -3.62 -21.61 1.82
N SER A 390 -2.38 -21.47 2.28
CA SER A 390 -1.91 -21.99 3.56
C SER A 390 -2.02 -21.00 4.72
N ASN A 391 -2.17 -19.72 4.42
CA ASN A 391 -2.35 -18.68 5.43
C ASN A 391 -3.82 -18.66 5.90
N PRO A 392 -4.12 -18.96 7.18
CA PRO A 392 -5.50 -18.96 7.67
C PRO A 392 -6.03 -17.56 8.02
N LYS A 393 -5.14 -16.57 8.16
CA LYS A 393 -5.50 -15.23 8.66
C LYS A 393 -6.18 -14.39 7.58
N ASN A 394 -7.15 -13.61 8.00
CA ASN A 394 -7.82 -12.60 7.18
C ASN A 394 -7.78 -11.23 7.85
N ASN A 395 -7.74 -10.19 7.04
CA ASN A 395 -7.90 -8.82 7.49
C ASN A 395 -9.39 -8.51 7.68
N VAL A 396 -9.72 -7.57 8.56
CA VAL A 396 -11.11 -7.25 8.86
C VAL A 396 -11.36 -5.75 8.68
N CYS A 397 -12.46 -5.43 8.03
CA CYS A 397 -12.91 -4.07 7.81
C CYS A 397 -14.36 -3.90 8.28
N PHE A 398 -14.56 -3.08 9.29
CA PHE A 398 -15.89 -2.63 9.72
C PHE A 398 -16.22 -1.35 8.99
N GLY A 399 -17.38 -1.26 8.37
CA GLY A 399 -17.74 -0.08 7.60
C GLY A 399 -19.18 0.34 7.77
N THR A 400 -19.42 1.63 7.96
CA THR A 400 -20.76 2.20 8.06
C THR A 400 -21.27 2.62 6.68
N LYS A 401 -22.61 2.64 6.55
CA LYS A 401 -23.24 3.36 5.45
C LYS A 401 -23.03 4.88 5.60
N PRO A 402 -23.23 5.66 4.53
CA PRO A 402 -23.09 7.11 4.60
C PRO A 402 -24.18 7.74 5.47
N PHE A 403 -23.76 8.62 6.35
CA PHE A 403 -24.64 9.46 7.18
C PHE A 403 -24.50 10.91 6.77
N LYS A 404 -25.59 11.66 6.78
CA LYS A 404 -25.51 13.10 6.65
C LYS A 404 -25.06 13.71 7.99
N LEU A 405 -24.08 14.62 7.92
CA LEU A 405 -23.67 15.42 9.07
C LEU A 405 -24.67 16.54 9.32
N TYR A 406 -25.22 17.13 8.26
CA TYR A 406 -26.25 18.17 8.32
C TYR A 406 -27.16 18.07 7.09
N ASP A 407 -28.38 18.58 7.19
CA ASP A 407 -29.33 18.54 6.08
C ASP A 407 -29.11 19.72 5.12
N THR A 408 -29.28 20.95 5.58
CA THR A 408 -29.18 22.17 4.76
C THR A 408 -28.57 23.32 5.57
N ILE A 409 -28.18 24.38 4.87
CA ILE A 409 -27.78 25.64 5.47
C ILE A 409 -28.80 26.70 5.04
N GLU A 410 -29.53 27.26 6.01
CA GLU A 410 -30.56 28.26 5.77
C GLU A 410 -30.31 29.49 6.66
N ASN A 411 -30.34 30.67 6.06
CA ASN A 411 -30.14 31.96 6.75
C ASN A 411 -28.85 32.00 7.60
N GLY A 412 -27.75 31.40 7.10
CA GLY A 412 -26.49 31.37 7.82
C GLY A 412 -26.48 30.44 9.02
N LYS A 413 -27.39 29.46 9.08
CA LYS A 413 -27.45 28.46 10.15
C LYS A 413 -27.57 27.04 9.58
N VAL A 414 -26.87 26.12 10.22
CA VAL A 414 -26.98 24.70 9.92
C VAL A 414 -28.32 24.17 10.40
N GLN A 415 -29.02 23.43 9.56
CA GLN A 415 -30.25 22.72 9.90
C GLN A 415 -30.00 21.22 9.95
N GLY A 416 -30.55 20.55 10.97
CA GLY A 416 -30.50 19.11 11.07
C GLY A 416 -29.09 18.55 11.33
N LEU A 417 -28.28 19.21 12.17
CA LEU A 417 -26.98 18.68 12.57
C LEU A 417 -27.13 17.32 13.26
N ASN A 418 -26.44 16.32 12.73
CA ASN A 418 -26.47 14.95 13.24
C ASN A 418 -25.34 14.72 14.27
N GLU A 419 -25.70 14.81 15.55
CA GLU A 419 -24.76 14.62 16.66
C GLU A 419 -24.20 13.19 16.73
N GLU A 420 -24.91 12.18 16.20
CA GLU A 420 -24.39 10.80 16.18
C GLU A 420 -23.16 10.67 15.25
N VAL A 421 -23.14 11.40 14.14
CA VAL A 421 -21.97 11.43 13.26
C VAL A 421 -20.78 12.08 13.97
N LEU A 422 -20.99 13.22 14.62
CA LEU A 422 -19.96 13.88 15.42
C LEU A 422 -19.46 12.97 16.54
N LYS A 423 -20.36 12.28 17.21
CA LYS A 423 -20.02 11.36 18.28
C LYS A 423 -19.16 10.19 17.77
N MET A 424 -19.51 9.60 16.64
CA MET A 424 -18.69 8.56 16.01
C MET A 424 -17.31 9.09 15.60
N LEU A 425 -17.23 10.31 15.08
CA LEU A 425 -15.94 10.94 14.75
C LEU A 425 -15.10 11.17 16.01
N VAL A 426 -15.68 11.75 17.06
CA VAL A 426 -14.98 12.00 18.33
C VAL A 426 -14.47 10.70 18.95
N LYS A 427 -15.22 9.59 18.84
CA LYS A 427 -14.75 8.28 19.30
C LYS A 427 -13.44 7.83 18.61
N PHE A 428 -13.22 8.19 17.36
CA PHE A 428 -11.96 7.90 16.66
C PHE A 428 -10.78 8.64 17.30
N TYR A 429 -10.98 9.84 17.80
CA TYR A 429 -9.93 10.62 18.49
C TYR A 429 -9.76 10.19 19.95
N LEU A 430 -10.83 9.74 20.61
CA LEU A 430 -10.79 9.20 21.97
C LEU A 430 -10.16 7.80 22.04
N ASN A 431 -10.01 7.13 20.90
CA ASN A 431 -9.38 5.82 20.82
C ASN A 431 -7.88 5.95 21.13
N THR A 432 -7.50 5.62 22.35
CA THR A 432 -6.16 5.82 22.86
C THR A 432 -5.21 4.74 22.33
N PRO A 433 -4.11 5.13 21.68
CA PRO A 433 -3.03 4.20 21.32
C PRO A 433 -2.39 3.58 22.56
N GLU A 434 -1.82 2.40 22.39
CA GLU A 434 -1.27 1.63 23.51
C GLU A 434 0.10 1.05 23.15
N GLU A 435 1.02 1.11 24.12
CA GLU A 435 2.28 0.40 24.05
C GLU A 435 2.04 -1.10 24.09
N ARG A 436 2.83 -1.85 23.36
CA ARG A 436 2.71 -3.31 23.27
C ARG A 436 3.81 -3.99 24.07
N ASP A 437 3.48 -5.13 24.66
CA ASP A 437 4.42 -5.93 25.45
C ASP A 437 5.42 -6.74 24.60
N HIS A 438 5.41 -6.54 23.28
CA HIS A 438 6.25 -7.28 22.34
C HIS A 438 7.03 -6.35 21.40
N ASP A 439 8.06 -6.90 20.78
CA ASP A 439 8.88 -6.16 19.84
C ASP A 439 8.05 -5.74 18.62
N MET A 440 7.90 -4.42 18.45
CA MET A 440 7.16 -3.83 17.34
C MET A 440 7.95 -3.87 16.03
N LYS A 441 9.28 -4.07 16.10
CA LYS A 441 10.18 -4.06 14.95
C LYS A 441 11.10 -5.29 14.95
N PRO A 442 10.53 -6.53 14.95
CA PRO A 442 11.30 -7.75 15.16
C PRO A 442 12.32 -8.03 14.05
N TYR A 443 12.21 -7.36 12.91
CA TYR A 443 13.08 -7.52 11.76
C TYR A 443 13.97 -6.31 11.49
N LEU A 444 14.02 -5.37 12.43
CA LEU A 444 14.93 -4.22 12.42
C LEU A 444 15.85 -4.29 13.64
N GLY A 445 16.99 -3.63 13.56
CA GLY A 445 17.92 -3.53 14.69
C GLY A 445 17.30 -2.71 15.85
N LYS A 446 17.87 -2.86 17.04
CA LYS A 446 17.39 -2.13 18.23
C LYS A 446 17.63 -0.62 18.13
N GLU A 447 18.65 -0.21 17.39
CA GLU A 447 18.99 1.19 17.15
C GLU A 447 18.57 1.55 15.73
N GLU A 448 17.62 2.45 15.62
CA GLU A 448 17.27 3.03 14.33
C GLU A 448 18.27 4.11 13.97
N GLN A 449 18.90 3.96 12.81
CA GLN A 449 19.74 4.99 12.25
C GLN A 449 19.02 5.68 11.11
N VAL A 450 18.76 6.95 11.25
CA VAL A 450 18.35 7.79 10.12
C VAL A 450 19.55 8.12 9.24
N VAL A 451 19.33 8.40 7.96
CA VAL A 451 20.43 8.68 7.02
C VAL A 451 21.37 9.79 7.52
N ALA A 452 20.82 10.78 8.22
CA ALA A 452 21.60 11.89 8.79
C ALA A 452 22.54 11.47 9.92
N ASP A 453 22.27 10.38 10.60
CA ASP A 453 23.03 9.90 11.76
C ASP A 453 24.13 8.90 11.38
N ILE A 454 24.29 8.62 10.10
CA ILE A 454 25.31 7.71 9.60
C ILE A 454 26.65 8.46 9.54
N GLU A 455 27.63 8.03 10.34
CA GLU A 455 28.95 8.66 10.45
C GLU A 455 29.78 8.53 9.16
N ASP A 456 29.67 7.37 8.47
CA ASP A 456 30.38 7.17 7.20
C ASP A 456 29.77 8.03 6.08
N ASP A 457 30.47 9.07 5.68
CA ASP A 457 30.06 10.00 4.64
C ASP A 457 29.77 9.33 3.28
N ASN A 458 30.53 8.31 2.92
CA ASN A 458 30.30 7.59 1.66
C ASN A 458 28.99 6.80 1.72
N ARG A 459 28.74 6.13 2.83
CA ARG A 459 27.51 5.38 3.07
C ARG A 459 26.30 6.31 3.15
N ARG A 460 26.41 7.40 3.91
CA ARG A 460 25.37 8.42 4.02
C ARG A 460 25.01 9.00 2.65
N SER A 461 26.00 9.46 1.90
CA SER A 461 25.79 10.02 0.56
C SER A 461 25.18 9.01 -0.40
N TRP A 462 25.57 7.74 -0.30
CA TRP A 462 25.00 6.68 -1.11
C TRP A 462 23.51 6.46 -0.75
N LEU A 463 23.17 6.40 0.51
CA LEU A 463 21.78 6.25 0.98
C LEU A 463 20.92 7.45 0.61
N GLU A 464 21.40 8.67 0.83
CA GLU A 464 20.71 9.91 0.43
C GLU A 464 20.41 9.95 -1.05
N ALA A 465 21.38 9.55 -1.88
CA ALA A 465 21.18 9.47 -3.32
C ALA A 465 20.09 8.47 -3.70
N ARG A 466 19.95 7.36 -2.97
CA ARG A 466 18.86 6.38 -3.17
C ARG A 466 17.53 6.89 -2.66
N TYR A 467 17.53 7.55 -1.52
CA TYR A 467 16.33 8.15 -0.95
C TYR A 467 15.67 9.17 -1.86
N LYS A 468 16.42 9.95 -2.60
CA LYS A 468 15.87 10.90 -3.58
C LYS A 468 14.89 10.28 -4.56
N HIS A 469 15.03 9.00 -4.86
CA HIS A 469 14.19 8.30 -5.81
C HIS A 469 12.90 7.73 -5.20
N LEU A 470 12.91 7.56 -3.87
CA LEU A 470 11.75 7.08 -3.13
C LEU A 470 10.86 8.23 -2.68
N VAL A 471 11.45 9.38 -2.58
CA VAL A 471 11.14 10.32 -1.57
C VAL A 471 10.52 11.59 -2.01
N ALA A 472 9.93 11.62 -3.01
CA ALA A 472 8.97 12.67 -3.04
C ALA A 472 7.83 12.46 -2.02
N ASN A 473 8.15 11.82 -1.01
CA ASN A 473 7.40 11.25 0.09
C ASN A 473 7.35 12.15 1.26
N ARG A 474 7.78 13.37 1.11
CA ARG A 474 7.70 14.33 2.21
C ARG A 474 6.23 14.49 2.55
N PRO A 475 5.89 14.42 3.81
CA PRO A 475 4.58 14.85 4.27
C PRO A 475 4.25 16.23 3.68
N LYS A 476 3.01 16.48 3.31
CA LYS A 476 2.53 17.75 2.75
C LYS A 476 3.20 18.14 1.42
N HIS A 477 3.59 17.18 0.64
CA HIS A 477 4.26 17.45 -0.61
C HIS A 477 3.25 17.57 -1.76
N PHE A 478 3.08 18.79 -2.28
CA PHE A 478 2.14 19.09 -3.38
C PHE A 478 2.75 18.88 -4.77
N LEU A 479 4.05 18.69 -4.85
CA LEU A 479 4.75 18.48 -6.11
C LEU A 479 4.64 17.03 -6.55
N LEU A 480 4.87 16.82 -7.84
CA LEU A 480 5.01 15.47 -8.38
C LEU A 480 6.12 14.72 -7.64
N PRO A 481 5.96 13.41 -7.45
CA PRO A 481 6.94 12.57 -6.76
C PRO A 481 8.34 12.73 -7.33
N GLU A 482 9.36 12.79 -6.48
CA GLU A 482 10.74 12.90 -6.92
C GLU A 482 11.18 11.71 -7.79
N VAL A 483 10.65 10.53 -7.55
CA VAL A 483 10.84 9.36 -8.43
C VAL A 483 10.41 9.67 -9.85
N TYR A 484 9.27 10.31 -10.02
CA TYR A 484 8.76 10.74 -11.31
C TYR A 484 9.58 11.91 -11.88
N LEU A 485 9.93 12.88 -11.04
CA LEU A 485 10.78 14.01 -11.42
C LEU A 485 12.19 13.54 -11.74
N TRP A 486 12.69 12.54 -11.03
CA TRP A 486 13.96 11.93 -11.32
C TRP A 486 14.01 11.33 -12.73
N GLU A 487 13.00 10.55 -13.14
CA GLU A 487 12.94 10.07 -14.52
C GLU A 487 12.96 11.20 -15.54
N LYS A 488 12.23 12.26 -15.26
CA LYS A 488 12.16 13.45 -16.11
C LYS A 488 13.49 14.17 -16.19
N ILE A 489 14.12 14.42 -15.04
CA ILE A 489 15.44 15.05 -14.95
C ILE A 489 16.49 14.20 -15.66
N TYR A 490 16.50 12.89 -15.40
CA TYR A 490 17.44 11.97 -16.01
C TYR A 490 17.36 11.98 -17.54
N LYS A 491 16.17 12.00 -18.10
CA LYS A 491 15.93 12.05 -19.54
C LYS A 491 16.29 13.39 -20.16
N ILE A 492 15.95 14.49 -19.50
CA ILE A 492 16.17 15.85 -19.99
C ILE A 492 17.63 16.25 -19.79
N ARG A 493 18.16 16.10 -18.56
CA ARG A 493 19.52 16.55 -18.19
C ARG A 493 20.61 15.80 -18.94
N PHE A 494 20.42 14.53 -19.15
CA PHE A 494 21.37 13.68 -19.88
C PHE A 494 20.95 13.43 -21.32
N ASN A 495 19.91 14.09 -21.80
CA ASN A 495 19.40 13.97 -23.16
C ASN A 495 19.26 12.52 -23.64
N THR A 496 18.94 11.61 -22.73
CA THR A 496 18.86 10.18 -23.02
C THR A 496 17.62 9.84 -23.82
N ARG A 497 16.51 10.48 -23.52
CA ARG A 497 15.26 10.46 -24.32
C ARG A 497 14.22 11.44 -23.73
N PHE A 498 13.28 11.81 -24.56
CA PHE A 498 12.10 12.52 -24.07
C PHE A 498 11.24 11.60 -23.22
N PHE A 499 10.59 12.22 -22.21
CA PHE A 499 9.58 11.52 -21.43
C PHE A 499 8.34 11.29 -22.30
N GLU A 500 8.13 10.05 -22.64
CA GLU A 500 6.88 9.60 -23.21
C GLU A 500 6.19 8.69 -22.21
N ALA A 501 4.93 8.94 -21.92
CA ALA A 501 4.17 8.22 -20.90
C ALA A 501 4.15 6.69 -21.08
N LYS A 502 4.30 6.23 -22.30
CA LYS A 502 4.34 4.80 -22.64
C LYS A 502 5.73 4.18 -22.63
N ARG A 503 6.77 5.01 -22.47
CA ARG A 503 8.14 4.50 -22.50
C ARG A 503 8.66 4.27 -21.11
N ARG A 504 9.44 3.24 -21.01
CA ARG A 504 10.08 2.86 -19.78
C ARG A 504 11.29 3.73 -19.51
N PRO A 505 11.69 3.92 -18.24
CA PRO A 505 12.93 4.60 -17.91
C PRO A 505 14.19 3.84 -18.35
N PHE A 506 14.05 2.60 -18.79
CA PHE A 506 15.13 1.74 -19.30
C PHE A 506 14.88 1.28 -20.72
N GLU A 507 15.96 0.94 -21.41
CA GLU A 507 15.89 0.41 -22.77
C GLU A 507 15.63 -1.09 -22.80
N LYS A 508 14.97 -1.50 -23.86
CA LYS A 508 14.81 -2.93 -24.16
C LYS A 508 16.17 -3.56 -24.42
N ASN A 509 16.41 -4.74 -23.85
CA ASN A 509 17.65 -5.51 -23.94
C ASN A 509 18.85 -4.91 -23.17
N VAL A 510 18.68 -3.84 -22.43
CA VAL A 510 19.68 -3.38 -21.47
C VAL A 510 19.38 -4.03 -20.14
N ASN A 511 20.39 -4.64 -19.53
CA ASN A 511 20.23 -5.23 -18.22
C ASN A 511 20.07 -4.12 -17.17
N PRO A 512 18.89 -3.98 -16.53
CA PRO A 512 18.64 -2.91 -15.57
C PRO A 512 19.48 -3.03 -14.30
N PHE A 513 20.00 -4.23 -14.00
CA PHE A 513 20.86 -4.43 -12.82
C PHE A 513 22.27 -3.90 -13.02
N ASN A 514 22.69 -3.72 -14.25
CA ASN A 514 23.96 -3.07 -14.57
C ASN A 514 23.83 -1.55 -14.64
N ARG A 515 22.61 -1.02 -14.49
CA ARG A 515 22.33 0.40 -14.45
C ARG A 515 22.11 0.82 -13.02
N ARG A 516 22.88 1.78 -12.61
CA ARG A 516 22.66 2.46 -11.33
C ARG A 516 21.74 3.64 -11.54
N LEU A 517 21.01 4.03 -10.51
CA LEU A 517 20.06 5.13 -10.61
C LEU A 517 20.74 6.48 -10.86
N ASP A 518 21.97 6.60 -10.40
CA ASP A 518 22.84 7.77 -10.51
C ASP A 518 23.81 7.71 -11.70
N ASP A 519 23.77 6.64 -12.50
CA ASP A 519 24.60 6.52 -13.69
C ASP A 519 24.20 7.55 -14.75
N HIS A 520 25.18 8.26 -15.23
CA HIS A 520 25.02 9.14 -16.36
C HIS A 520 25.03 8.33 -17.64
N LEU A 521 23.85 8.04 -18.15
CA LEU A 521 23.77 7.39 -19.46
C LEU A 521 24.11 8.38 -20.57
N PRO A 522 24.80 7.91 -21.62
CA PRO A 522 25.03 8.72 -22.79
C PRO A 522 23.67 9.19 -23.38
N PRO A 523 23.66 10.35 -24.03
CA PRO A 523 22.46 10.88 -24.67
C PRO A 523 21.80 9.87 -25.58
N TYR A 524 20.48 9.82 -25.54
CA TYR A 524 19.74 9.02 -26.51
C TYR A 524 19.87 9.61 -27.91
N ILE A 525 20.45 8.84 -28.83
CA ILE A 525 20.55 9.19 -30.22
C ILE A 525 19.38 8.56 -30.98
N PRO A 526 18.48 9.35 -31.58
CA PRO A 526 17.41 8.85 -32.42
C PRO A 526 17.96 7.91 -33.50
N LYS A 527 17.22 6.86 -33.85
CA LYS A 527 17.66 5.85 -34.83
C LYS A 527 18.09 6.46 -36.16
N VAL A 528 17.45 7.55 -36.57
CA VAL A 528 17.73 8.24 -37.83
C VAL A 528 19.11 8.93 -37.81
N LEU A 529 19.54 9.40 -36.65
CA LEU A 529 20.80 10.15 -36.48
C LEU A 529 21.99 9.27 -36.10
N ARG A 530 21.79 7.95 -35.98
CA ARG A 530 22.87 7.04 -35.62
C ARG A 530 23.81 6.83 -36.78
N GLN A 531 25.08 6.99 -36.55
CA GLN A 531 26.15 6.80 -37.55
C GLN A 531 26.34 5.32 -37.98
N TYR A 532 25.74 4.38 -37.28
CA TYR A 532 25.88 2.95 -37.52
C TYR A 532 24.71 2.37 -38.32
N PRO A 533 24.98 1.34 -39.13
CA PRO A 533 23.89 0.60 -39.77
C PRO A 533 22.90 0.10 -38.71
N ARG A 534 21.61 0.12 -39.01
CA ARG A 534 20.49 -0.22 -38.13
C ARG A 534 20.45 -1.72 -37.76
N SER A 535 21.57 -2.35 -37.58
CA SER A 535 21.69 -3.75 -37.22
C SER A 535 21.41 -3.97 -35.72
N LYS A 536 20.64 -4.98 -35.41
CA LYS A 536 20.32 -5.35 -34.01
C LYS A 536 21.57 -5.68 -33.19
N LYS A 537 22.65 -6.09 -33.80
CA LYS A 537 23.90 -6.45 -33.11
C LYS A 537 24.72 -5.26 -32.59
N LYS A 538 24.43 -4.06 -33.09
CA LYS A 538 25.16 -2.84 -32.72
C LYS A 538 24.37 -1.94 -31.77
N PHE A 539 23.30 -2.44 -31.17
CA PHE A 539 22.46 -1.69 -30.25
C PHE A 539 23.23 -1.21 -29.02
N GLU A 540 24.13 -2.02 -28.51
CA GLU A 540 24.95 -1.71 -27.34
C GLU A 540 25.90 -0.54 -27.58
N THR A 541 26.53 -0.48 -28.75
CA THR A 541 27.47 0.59 -29.08
C THR A 541 26.82 1.96 -29.32
N THR A 542 25.50 2.00 -29.44
CA THR A 542 24.74 3.23 -29.67
C THR A 542 24.37 3.93 -28.35
N TYR A 543 24.28 3.17 -27.27
CA TYR A 543 23.89 3.66 -25.95
C TYR A 543 25.07 3.89 -25.01
N TYR A 544 26.17 3.21 -25.28
CA TYR A 544 27.39 3.28 -24.48
C TYR A 544 28.55 3.59 -25.44
N PRO A 545 28.88 4.86 -25.65
CA PRO A 545 30.09 5.19 -26.37
C PRO A 545 31.28 4.53 -25.65
N LYS A 546 32.12 3.85 -26.38
CA LYS A 546 33.37 3.37 -25.80
C LYS A 546 34.14 4.57 -25.32
N VAL A 547 34.42 4.64 -24.03
CA VAL A 547 35.30 5.59 -23.43
C VAL A 547 36.69 5.32 -23.95
#